data_c4950edac0cc522a77fe71c808a04a96
#
_entry.id   c4950edac0cc522a77fe71c808a04a96
#
_cell.length_a   1.000
_cell.length_b   1.000
_cell.length_c   1.000
_cell.angle_alpha   90.00
_cell.angle_beta   90.00
_cell.angle_gamma   90.00
#
_symmetry.space_group_name_H-M   'P 1'
#
loop_
_entity.id
_entity.type
_entity.pdbx_description
1 polymer ?
#
loop_
_entity_poly.entity_id
_entity_poly.type
_entity_poly.pdbx_seq_one_letter_code
_entity_poly.pdbx_strand_id
1 'polypeptide(L)'
;MSKYVNFFLLSAIIACMPLVSFAGTNLAPNDPVGISFWIISVSMVAATAFFFLESLRVQGKFRTSLVVGGLICLVAGVHYFYMREVWASTGSSPTVFRYVDWIVTVPLQMVEFYLILAAVTAVSLGVFWRLLVGTVVMVVAGYLGEAGFIDATIGFVVGMAGWLYILYEIFSGEASASASKAAPAVQSAFNTMKWIVTIGWAIYPLGYFLGYMTGGGADADTLNIVYNVADFINKIGFCLAIWAAATTQADA
;
A
#
# COMPACT_ATOMS: atom_id res chain seq x y z
N MET A 1 0.29 -28.58 -13.20
CA MET A 1 0.32 -28.59 -11.72
C MET A 1 -1.09 -28.33 -11.22
N SER A 2 -1.59 -29.25 -10.43
CA SER A 2 -2.97 -29.70 -10.22
C SER A 2 -3.93 -28.63 -9.67
N LYS A 3 -5.22 -28.72 -10.08
CA LYS A 3 -6.39 -28.02 -9.50
C LYS A 3 -6.41 -28.08 -7.95
N TYR A 4 -5.81 -29.09 -7.35
CA TYR A 4 -5.70 -29.29 -5.91
C TYR A 4 -4.74 -28.32 -5.23
N VAL A 5 -3.65 -27.88 -5.89
CA VAL A 5 -2.73 -26.86 -5.33
C VAL A 5 -3.43 -25.50 -5.22
N ASN A 6 -4.27 -25.18 -6.21
CA ASN A 6 -5.04 -23.92 -6.20
C ASN A 6 -6.11 -23.94 -5.12
N PHE A 7 -6.76 -25.08 -4.91
CA PHE A 7 -7.75 -25.28 -3.85
C PHE A 7 -7.09 -25.20 -2.45
N PHE A 8 -5.90 -25.79 -2.28
CA PHE A 8 -5.15 -25.76 -1.03
C PHE A 8 -4.67 -24.36 -0.70
N LEU A 9 -4.19 -23.58 -1.69
CA LEU A 9 -3.79 -22.18 -1.51
C LEU A 9 -4.99 -21.29 -1.14
N LEU A 10 -6.14 -21.48 -1.80
CA LEU A 10 -7.35 -20.73 -1.48
C LEU A 10 -7.87 -21.08 -0.08
N SER A 11 -7.84 -22.36 0.30
CA SER A 11 -8.23 -22.84 1.63
C SER A 11 -7.28 -22.34 2.71
N ALA A 12 -5.96 -22.28 2.44
CA ALA A 12 -4.97 -21.73 3.36
C ALA A 12 -5.15 -20.22 3.53
N ILE A 13 -5.45 -19.48 2.47
CA ILE A 13 -5.75 -18.04 2.54
C ILE A 13 -7.01 -17.79 3.39
N ILE A 14 -8.06 -18.58 3.18
CA ILE A 14 -9.31 -18.48 3.97
C ILE A 14 -9.06 -18.89 5.43
N ALA A 15 -8.22 -19.89 5.68
CA ALA A 15 -7.88 -20.34 7.03
C ALA A 15 -6.92 -19.39 7.76
N CYS A 16 -6.10 -18.63 7.03
CA CYS A 16 -5.23 -17.58 7.57
C CYS A 16 -5.94 -16.24 7.75
N MET A 17 -7.18 -16.07 7.23
CA MET A 17 -8.00 -14.94 7.66
C MET A 17 -8.25 -15.13 9.15
N PRO A 18 -7.81 -14.20 10.02
CA PRO A 18 -8.13 -14.31 11.43
C PRO A 18 -9.64 -14.49 11.51
N LEU A 19 -10.09 -15.54 12.19
CA LEU A 19 -11.45 -15.60 12.72
C LEU A 19 -11.52 -14.44 13.73
N VAL A 20 -11.58 -13.22 13.20
CA VAL A 20 -11.81 -12.03 13.98
C VAL A 20 -13.16 -12.32 14.62
N SER A 21 -13.14 -12.61 15.90
CA SER A 21 -14.34 -12.64 16.69
C SER A 21 -15.00 -11.28 16.45
N PHE A 22 -16.04 -11.27 15.63
CA PHE A 22 -16.88 -10.10 15.41
C PHE A 22 -17.71 -9.85 16.66
N ALA A 23 -17.05 -9.84 17.82
CA ALA A 23 -17.65 -9.46 19.08
C ALA A 23 -18.03 -7.97 18.99
N GLY A 24 -19.18 -7.75 18.37
CA GLY A 24 -20.15 -6.77 18.69
C GLY A 24 -19.73 -5.32 18.92
N THR A 25 -18.93 -4.68 18.05
CA THR A 25 -19.06 -3.24 17.91
C THR A 25 -20.12 -3.00 16.84
N ASN A 26 -21.34 -2.62 17.27
CA ASN A 26 -22.39 -2.23 16.35
C ASN A 26 -21.89 -1.03 15.53
N LEU A 27 -21.86 -1.18 14.21
CA LEU A 27 -21.59 -0.07 13.32
C LEU A 27 -22.75 0.94 13.42
N ALA A 28 -22.51 2.09 14.03
CA ALA A 28 -23.53 3.11 14.16
C ALA A 28 -23.72 3.85 12.83
N PRO A 29 -24.97 4.09 12.39
CA PRO A 29 -25.23 4.80 11.13
C PRO A 29 -24.67 6.22 11.07
N ASN A 30 -24.42 6.81 12.22
CA ASN A 30 -23.87 8.17 12.38
C ASN A 30 -22.37 8.19 12.72
N ASP A 31 -21.67 7.06 12.54
CA ASP A 31 -20.21 6.98 12.66
C ASP A 31 -19.55 6.82 11.26
N PRO A 32 -19.31 7.94 10.52
CA PRO A 32 -18.71 7.89 9.20
C PRO A 32 -17.28 7.36 9.22
N VAL A 33 -16.53 7.54 10.32
CA VAL A 33 -15.16 7.04 10.47
C VAL A 33 -15.17 5.52 10.61
N GLY A 34 -15.99 4.98 11.51
CA GLY A 34 -16.18 3.53 11.66
C GLY A 34 -16.68 2.89 10.37
N ILE A 35 -17.62 3.52 9.67
CA ILE A 35 -18.09 3.09 8.35
C ILE A 35 -16.94 3.04 7.34
N SER A 36 -16.10 4.09 7.29
CA SER A 36 -14.95 4.13 6.38
C SER A 36 -13.95 3.01 6.65
N PHE A 37 -13.61 2.74 7.92
CA PHE A 37 -12.76 1.59 8.29
C PHE A 37 -13.35 0.26 7.81
N TRP A 38 -14.67 0.09 7.96
CA TRP A 38 -15.35 -1.13 7.53
C TRP A 38 -15.32 -1.32 6.02
N ILE A 39 -15.66 -0.27 5.26
CA ILE A 39 -15.63 -0.30 3.79
C ILE A 39 -14.23 -0.68 3.31
N ILE A 40 -13.18 -0.08 3.86
CA ILE A 40 -11.81 -0.36 3.44
C ILE A 40 -11.42 -1.78 3.80
N SER A 41 -11.75 -2.26 5.01
CA SER A 41 -11.46 -3.65 5.41
C SER A 41 -12.03 -4.66 4.41
N VAL A 42 -13.31 -4.54 4.08
CA VAL A 42 -13.98 -5.46 3.15
C VAL A 42 -13.43 -5.33 1.73
N SER A 43 -13.13 -4.10 1.29
CA SER A 43 -12.55 -3.85 -0.03
C SER A 43 -11.16 -4.46 -0.17
N MET A 44 -10.31 -4.37 0.87
CA MET A 44 -8.98 -4.98 0.86
C MET A 44 -9.08 -6.52 0.82
N VAL A 45 -10.02 -7.13 1.53
CA VAL A 45 -10.28 -8.57 1.46
C VAL A 45 -10.71 -8.98 0.05
N ALA A 46 -11.64 -8.25 -0.55
CA ALA A 46 -12.09 -8.51 -1.92
C ALA A 46 -10.94 -8.37 -2.94
N ALA A 47 -10.14 -7.30 -2.82
CA ALA A 47 -8.97 -7.07 -3.67
C ALA A 47 -7.91 -8.17 -3.50
N THR A 48 -7.67 -8.63 -2.27
CA THR A 48 -6.78 -9.76 -1.98
C THR A 48 -7.21 -11.01 -2.76
N ALA A 49 -8.48 -11.40 -2.65
CA ALA A 49 -9.03 -12.54 -3.36
C ALA A 49 -8.91 -12.36 -4.89
N PHE A 50 -9.23 -11.16 -5.39
CA PHE A 50 -9.13 -10.84 -6.81
C PHE A 50 -7.70 -11.00 -7.33
N PHE A 51 -6.69 -10.37 -6.71
CA PHE A 51 -5.31 -10.43 -7.20
C PHE A 51 -4.71 -11.82 -7.10
N PHE A 52 -5.02 -12.59 -6.06
CA PHE A 52 -4.56 -13.99 -5.98
C PHE A 52 -5.20 -14.87 -7.05
N LEU A 53 -6.48 -14.71 -7.34
CA LEU A 53 -7.14 -15.44 -8.42
C LEU A 53 -6.59 -15.05 -9.79
N GLU A 54 -6.43 -13.76 -10.05
CA GLU A 54 -5.86 -13.25 -11.30
C GLU A 54 -4.39 -13.64 -11.50
N SER A 55 -3.63 -13.80 -10.41
CA SER A 55 -2.25 -14.31 -10.49
C SER A 55 -2.14 -15.70 -11.13
N LEU A 56 -3.22 -16.48 -11.10
CA LEU A 56 -3.27 -17.81 -11.72
C LEU A 56 -3.41 -17.75 -13.26
N ARG A 57 -3.85 -16.60 -13.79
CA ARG A 57 -4.07 -16.38 -15.25
C ARG A 57 -2.82 -15.91 -15.96
N VAL A 58 -1.84 -15.36 -15.23
CA VAL A 58 -0.58 -14.83 -15.78
C VAL A 58 0.60 -15.70 -15.39
N GLN A 59 1.73 -15.52 -16.08
CA GLN A 59 2.93 -16.32 -15.87
C GLN A 59 4.18 -15.45 -15.61
N GLY A 60 5.28 -16.10 -15.23
CA GLY A 60 6.56 -15.44 -15.02
C GLY A 60 6.52 -14.39 -13.92
N LYS A 61 7.22 -13.30 -14.12
CA LYS A 61 7.37 -12.22 -13.13
C LYS A 61 6.08 -11.42 -12.90
N PHE A 62 5.18 -11.33 -13.89
CA PHE A 62 3.87 -10.72 -13.70
C PHE A 62 3.02 -11.48 -12.68
N ARG A 63 3.15 -12.82 -12.64
CA ARG A 63 2.51 -13.61 -11.59
C ARG A 63 3.01 -13.21 -10.20
N THR A 64 4.32 -12.97 -10.07
CA THR A 64 4.91 -12.49 -8.80
C THR A 64 4.34 -11.14 -8.41
N SER A 65 4.24 -10.18 -9.35
CA SER A 65 3.63 -8.87 -9.09
C SER A 65 2.19 -8.99 -8.62
N LEU A 66 1.34 -9.81 -9.26
CA LEU A 66 -0.03 -9.98 -8.79
C LEU A 66 -0.14 -10.64 -7.41
N VAL A 67 0.79 -11.55 -7.09
CA VAL A 67 0.89 -12.13 -5.73
C VAL A 67 1.28 -11.06 -4.72
N VAL A 68 2.26 -10.22 -5.04
CA VAL A 68 2.69 -9.10 -4.15
C VAL A 68 1.55 -8.09 -3.98
N GLY A 69 0.81 -7.75 -5.06
CA GLY A 69 -0.39 -6.92 -4.97
C GLY A 69 -1.46 -7.51 -4.04
N GLY A 70 -1.68 -8.84 -4.12
CA GLY A 70 -2.54 -9.56 -3.19
C GLY A 70 -2.05 -9.48 -1.74
N LEU A 71 -0.73 -9.59 -1.51
CA LEU A 71 -0.13 -9.47 -0.17
C LEU A 71 -0.26 -8.04 0.38
N ILE A 72 -0.09 -7.00 -0.44
CA ILE A 72 -0.32 -5.60 -0.04
C ILE A 72 -1.75 -5.44 0.49
N CYS A 73 -2.73 -5.92 -0.26
CA CYS A 73 -4.14 -5.83 0.13
C CYS A 73 -4.45 -6.70 1.35
N LEU A 74 -3.86 -7.89 1.47
CA LEU A 74 -4.06 -8.79 2.61
C LEU A 74 -3.56 -8.17 3.92
N VAL A 75 -2.32 -7.68 3.92
CA VAL A 75 -1.71 -7.06 5.11
C VAL A 75 -2.51 -5.84 5.53
N ALA A 76 -2.86 -4.97 4.58
CA ALA A 76 -3.71 -3.81 4.84
C ALA A 76 -5.09 -4.24 5.39
N GLY A 77 -5.76 -5.21 4.76
CA GLY A 77 -7.05 -5.70 5.20
C GLY A 77 -7.06 -6.18 6.65
N VAL A 78 -6.05 -6.98 7.03
CA VAL A 78 -5.88 -7.45 8.41
C VAL A 78 -5.71 -6.28 9.38
N HIS A 79 -4.83 -5.30 9.06
CA HIS A 79 -4.60 -4.15 9.94
C HIS A 79 -5.83 -3.24 10.04
N TYR A 80 -6.60 -3.08 8.96
CA TYR A 80 -7.84 -2.29 8.98
C TYR A 80 -8.90 -2.86 9.92
N PHE A 81 -8.98 -4.17 10.12
CA PHE A 81 -9.83 -4.75 11.15
C PHE A 81 -9.40 -4.34 12.57
N TYR A 82 -8.09 -4.37 12.86
CA TYR A 82 -7.57 -3.90 14.15
C TYR A 82 -7.69 -2.39 14.33
N MET A 83 -7.42 -1.61 13.29
CA MET A 83 -7.58 -0.14 13.31
C MET A 83 -9.02 0.26 13.61
N ARG A 84 -9.99 -0.43 13.00
CA ARG A 84 -11.40 -0.24 13.30
C ARG A 84 -11.72 -0.53 14.77
N GLU A 85 -11.17 -1.60 15.33
CA GLU A 85 -11.38 -1.95 16.74
C GLU A 85 -10.84 -0.88 17.69
N VAL A 86 -9.66 -0.36 17.42
CA VAL A 86 -9.08 0.76 18.17
C VAL A 86 -10.00 1.98 18.10
N TRP A 87 -10.44 2.36 16.90
CA TRP A 87 -11.35 3.47 16.72
C TRP A 87 -12.66 3.28 17.51
N ALA A 88 -13.33 2.14 17.34
CA ALA A 88 -14.61 1.85 17.96
C ALA A 88 -14.55 1.80 19.50
N SER A 89 -13.40 1.38 20.05
CA SER A 89 -13.22 1.26 21.51
C SER A 89 -12.69 2.54 22.17
N THR A 90 -11.94 3.37 21.44
CA THR A 90 -11.22 4.51 22.04
C THR A 90 -11.59 5.88 21.44
N GLY A 91 -12.18 5.92 20.25
CA GLY A 91 -12.35 7.16 19.48
C GLY A 91 -11.04 7.83 19.05
N SER A 92 -9.92 7.12 19.14
CA SER A 92 -8.59 7.64 18.86
C SER A 92 -8.02 7.11 17.56
N SER A 93 -7.11 7.87 16.92
CA SER A 93 -6.44 7.41 15.70
C SER A 93 -5.56 6.18 15.98
N PRO A 94 -5.66 5.12 15.17
CA PRO A 94 -4.90 3.87 15.35
C PRO A 94 -3.48 3.97 14.79
N THR A 95 -2.72 5.00 15.14
CA THR A 95 -1.41 5.35 14.55
C THR A 95 -0.44 4.18 14.51
N VAL A 96 -0.29 3.44 15.60
CA VAL A 96 0.65 2.30 15.66
C VAL A 96 0.29 1.23 14.62
N PHE A 97 -0.99 0.86 14.50
CA PHE A 97 -1.43 -0.13 13.51
C PHE A 97 -1.26 0.37 12.07
N ARG A 98 -1.42 1.68 11.82
CA ARG A 98 -1.13 2.27 10.49
C ARG A 98 0.34 2.09 10.12
N TYR A 99 1.26 2.39 11.03
CA TYR A 99 2.68 2.23 10.77
C TYR A 99 3.13 0.77 10.67
N VAL A 100 2.51 -0.15 11.43
CA VAL A 100 2.75 -1.60 11.27
C VAL A 100 2.28 -2.07 9.88
N ASP A 101 1.16 -1.56 9.38
CA ASP A 101 0.72 -1.80 8.00
C ASP A 101 1.74 -1.21 7.01
N TRP A 102 2.06 0.07 7.14
CA TRP A 102 2.89 0.79 6.17
C TRP A 102 4.32 0.27 6.09
N ILE A 103 4.94 -0.16 7.21
CA ILE A 103 6.30 -0.72 7.18
C ILE A 103 6.39 -2.02 6.36
N VAL A 104 5.29 -2.67 6.11
CA VAL A 104 5.20 -3.85 5.25
C VAL A 104 4.70 -3.49 3.86
N THR A 105 3.55 -2.82 3.76
CA THR A 105 2.86 -2.60 2.48
C THR A 105 3.57 -1.58 1.58
N VAL A 106 4.16 -0.53 2.15
CA VAL A 106 4.80 0.53 1.36
C VAL A 106 6.10 0.05 0.70
N PRO A 107 7.00 -0.70 1.38
CA PRO A 107 8.11 -1.39 0.72
C PRO A 107 7.66 -2.33 -0.39
N LEU A 108 6.59 -3.11 -0.19
CA LEU A 108 6.05 -3.99 -1.24
C LEU A 108 5.58 -3.21 -2.46
N GLN A 109 4.94 -2.05 -2.29
CA GLN A 109 4.57 -1.18 -3.40
C GLN A 109 5.81 -0.64 -4.16
N MET A 110 6.90 -0.34 -3.47
CA MET A 110 8.14 0.09 -4.13
C MET A 110 8.83 -1.05 -4.87
N VAL A 111 8.80 -2.26 -4.32
CA VAL A 111 9.29 -3.47 -5.01
C VAL A 111 8.53 -3.71 -6.32
N GLU A 112 7.26 -3.36 -6.41
CA GLU A 112 6.45 -3.51 -7.61
C GLU A 112 6.97 -2.66 -8.79
N PHE A 113 7.51 -1.47 -8.57
CA PHE A 113 8.17 -0.71 -9.65
C PHE A 113 9.31 -1.50 -10.28
N TYR A 114 10.09 -2.21 -9.46
CA TYR A 114 11.14 -3.08 -9.96
C TYR A 114 10.57 -4.32 -10.68
N LEU A 115 9.57 -4.98 -10.09
CA LEU A 115 9.03 -6.25 -10.61
C LEU A 115 8.38 -6.09 -11.99
N ILE A 116 7.53 -5.06 -12.19
CA ILE A 116 6.88 -4.85 -13.49
C ILE A 116 7.88 -4.49 -14.59
N LEU A 117 8.93 -3.75 -14.27
CA LEU A 117 10.01 -3.45 -15.22
C LEU A 117 10.84 -4.69 -15.52
N ALA A 118 11.25 -5.42 -14.49
CA ALA A 118 12.03 -6.64 -14.62
C ALA A 118 11.26 -7.79 -15.31
N ALA A 119 9.94 -7.67 -15.48
CA ALA A 119 9.15 -8.62 -16.25
C ALA A 119 9.39 -8.50 -17.77
N VAL A 120 9.73 -7.31 -18.26
CA VAL A 120 9.81 -7.00 -19.69
C VAL A 120 11.16 -6.42 -20.14
N THR A 121 11.98 -5.94 -19.19
CA THR A 121 13.31 -5.36 -19.49
C THR A 121 14.38 -5.89 -18.54
N ALA A 122 15.65 -5.70 -18.91
CA ALA A 122 16.76 -5.91 -18.00
C ALA A 122 16.88 -4.68 -17.09
N VAL A 123 16.63 -4.85 -15.79
CA VAL A 123 16.69 -3.80 -14.76
C VAL A 123 17.72 -4.17 -13.72
N SER A 124 18.56 -3.21 -13.35
CA SER A 124 19.57 -3.39 -12.31
C SER A 124 18.91 -3.63 -10.95
N LEU A 125 19.48 -4.54 -10.16
CA LEU A 125 19.06 -4.74 -8.76
C LEU A 125 19.26 -3.48 -7.89
N GLY A 126 20.07 -2.52 -8.37
CA GLY A 126 20.24 -1.22 -7.75
C GLY A 126 18.93 -0.43 -7.64
N VAL A 127 18.04 -0.52 -8.64
CA VAL A 127 16.70 0.11 -8.58
C VAL A 127 15.90 -0.43 -7.41
N PHE A 128 15.88 -1.76 -7.24
CA PHE A 128 15.21 -2.42 -6.12
C PHE A 128 15.70 -1.87 -4.77
N TRP A 129 17.01 -1.83 -4.55
CA TRP A 129 17.57 -1.40 -3.28
C TRP A 129 17.39 0.09 -3.02
N ARG A 130 17.49 0.95 -4.04
CA ARG A 130 17.25 2.39 -3.88
C ARG A 130 15.81 2.67 -3.45
N LEU A 131 14.83 2.06 -4.10
CA LEU A 131 13.43 2.21 -3.75
C LEU A 131 13.13 1.64 -2.37
N LEU A 132 13.64 0.46 -2.04
CA LEU A 132 13.44 -0.17 -0.74
C LEU A 132 14.03 0.67 0.40
N VAL A 133 15.28 1.11 0.28
CA VAL A 133 15.95 1.90 1.33
C VAL A 133 15.25 3.25 1.52
N GLY A 134 14.91 3.95 0.43
CA GLY A 134 14.17 5.21 0.50
C GLY A 134 12.85 5.05 1.25
N THR A 135 12.15 3.95 0.99
CA THR A 135 10.87 3.63 1.64
C THR A 135 11.03 3.34 3.14
N VAL A 136 12.00 2.51 3.51
CA VAL A 136 12.25 2.18 4.91
C VAL A 136 12.62 3.42 5.70
N VAL A 137 13.50 4.27 5.15
CA VAL A 137 13.87 5.56 5.78
C VAL A 137 12.62 6.43 5.97
N MET A 138 11.79 6.57 4.92
CA MET A 138 10.57 7.38 4.97
C MET A 138 9.61 6.91 6.08
N VAL A 139 9.27 5.62 6.10
CA VAL A 139 8.26 5.09 7.03
C VAL A 139 8.78 5.05 8.47
N VAL A 140 10.04 4.62 8.68
CA VAL A 140 10.63 4.56 10.02
C VAL A 140 10.79 5.96 10.62
N ALA A 141 11.30 6.93 9.86
CA ALA A 141 11.43 8.30 10.35
C ALA A 141 10.07 8.91 10.70
N GLY A 142 9.05 8.70 9.85
CA GLY A 142 7.69 9.13 10.12
C GLY A 142 7.16 8.53 11.43
N TYR A 143 7.30 7.23 11.61
CA TYR A 143 6.86 6.55 12.84
C TYR A 143 7.55 7.10 14.10
N LEU A 144 8.87 7.22 14.06
CA LEU A 144 9.64 7.69 15.21
C LEU A 144 9.24 9.11 15.63
N GLY A 145 8.90 9.98 14.64
CA GLY A 145 8.41 11.32 14.91
C GLY A 145 6.98 11.35 15.47
N GLU A 146 6.02 10.65 14.83
CA GLU A 146 4.62 10.61 15.30
C GLU A 146 4.48 9.91 16.66
N ALA A 147 5.26 8.86 16.91
CA ALA A 147 5.25 8.15 18.17
C ALA A 147 6.03 8.87 19.30
N GLY A 148 6.66 10.01 19.01
CA GLY A 148 7.37 10.81 20.01
C GLY A 148 8.72 10.26 20.44
N PHE A 149 9.32 9.33 19.71
CA PHE A 149 10.67 8.82 19.97
C PHE A 149 11.76 9.85 19.57
N ILE A 150 11.46 10.67 18.56
CA ILE A 150 12.30 11.79 18.14
C ILE A 150 11.40 13.03 17.94
N ASP A 151 12.03 14.19 17.82
CA ASP A 151 11.31 15.43 17.47
C ASP A 151 10.51 15.24 16.17
N ALA A 152 9.23 15.67 16.17
CA ALA A 152 8.34 15.49 15.03
C ALA A 152 8.85 16.15 13.75
N THR A 153 9.53 17.32 13.88
CA THR A 153 10.11 18.03 12.74
C THR A 153 11.26 17.24 12.14
N ILE A 154 12.11 16.62 12.97
CA ILE A 154 13.20 15.76 12.50
C ILE A 154 12.61 14.53 11.77
N GLY A 155 11.62 13.87 12.35
CA GLY A 155 10.93 12.75 11.74
C GLY A 155 10.32 13.10 10.37
N PHE A 156 9.66 14.26 10.30
CA PHE A 156 9.10 14.79 9.06
C PHE A 156 10.16 15.05 7.99
N VAL A 157 11.22 15.80 8.32
CA VAL A 157 12.25 16.16 7.36
C VAL A 157 12.98 14.94 6.80
N VAL A 158 13.33 13.97 7.66
CA VAL A 158 13.99 12.73 7.23
C VAL A 158 13.03 11.87 6.41
N GLY A 159 11.78 11.78 6.82
CA GLY A 159 10.73 11.05 6.07
C GLY A 159 10.51 11.67 4.68
N MET A 160 10.41 12.99 4.60
CA MET A 160 10.29 13.72 3.32
C MET A 160 11.51 13.51 2.42
N ALA A 161 12.73 13.50 2.98
CA ALA A 161 13.93 13.21 2.20
C ALA A 161 13.89 11.80 1.59
N GLY A 162 13.41 10.80 2.33
CA GLY A 162 13.19 9.45 1.81
C GLY A 162 12.17 9.42 0.66
N TRP A 163 11.04 10.12 0.81
CA TRP A 163 10.04 10.21 -0.25
C TRP A 163 10.55 10.95 -1.49
N LEU A 164 11.21 12.08 -1.33
CA LEU A 164 11.81 12.82 -2.45
C LEU A 164 12.87 11.98 -3.20
N TYR A 165 13.62 11.16 -2.48
CA TYR A 165 14.58 10.24 -3.09
C TYR A 165 13.87 9.18 -3.95
N ILE A 166 12.74 8.62 -3.47
CA ILE A 166 11.90 7.71 -4.25
C ILE A 166 11.38 8.43 -5.50
N LEU A 167 10.84 9.65 -5.36
CA LEU A 167 10.36 10.45 -6.49
C LEU A 167 11.48 10.69 -7.51
N TYR A 168 12.67 11.04 -7.07
CA TYR A 168 13.81 11.18 -7.98
C TYR A 168 14.05 9.91 -8.80
N GLU A 169 14.06 8.73 -8.17
CA GLU A 169 14.29 7.46 -8.86
C GLU A 169 13.20 7.16 -9.91
N ILE A 170 11.93 7.38 -9.58
CA ILE A 170 10.82 7.08 -10.48
C ILE A 170 10.54 8.16 -11.54
N PHE A 171 11.08 9.37 -11.39
CA PHE A 171 10.94 10.45 -12.39
C PHE A 171 12.18 10.62 -13.26
N SER A 172 13.38 10.47 -12.70
CA SER A 172 14.63 10.83 -13.35
C SER A 172 15.73 9.77 -13.21
N GLY A 173 15.53 8.76 -12.36
CA GLY A 173 16.50 7.71 -12.12
C GLY A 173 16.44 6.57 -13.14
N GLU A 174 17.14 5.50 -12.82
CA GLU A 174 17.24 4.31 -13.67
C GLU A 174 15.89 3.61 -13.85
N ALA A 175 14.98 3.68 -12.85
CA ALA A 175 13.63 3.15 -12.95
C ALA A 175 12.86 3.84 -14.09
N SER A 176 12.90 5.18 -14.16
CA SER A 176 12.29 5.96 -15.23
C SER A 176 12.89 5.66 -16.60
N ALA A 177 14.24 5.57 -16.68
CA ALA A 177 14.94 5.24 -17.91
C ALA A 177 14.61 3.83 -18.41
N SER A 178 14.38 2.87 -17.52
CA SER A 178 13.96 1.51 -17.84
C SER A 178 12.50 1.48 -18.30
N ALA A 179 11.63 2.23 -17.63
CA ALA A 179 10.21 2.33 -17.98
C ALA A 179 9.99 2.88 -19.39
N SER A 180 10.79 3.87 -19.82
CA SER A 180 10.69 4.45 -21.16
C SER A 180 10.97 3.46 -22.29
N LYS A 181 11.62 2.34 -22.01
CA LYS A 181 11.96 1.27 -22.97
C LYS A 181 11.02 0.06 -22.85
N ALA A 182 10.12 0.06 -21.90
CA ALA A 182 9.19 -1.04 -21.66
C ALA A 182 8.05 -1.05 -22.69
N ALA A 183 7.28 -2.14 -22.75
CA ALA A 183 6.08 -2.22 -23.57
C ALA A 183 5.03 -1.17 -23.12
N PRO A 184 4.17 -0.67 -24.03
CA PRO A 184 3.22 0.42 -23.75
C PRO A 184 2.33 0.18 -22.52
N ALA A 185 1.85 -1.04 -22.32
CA ALA A 185 1.03 -1.39 -21.15
C ALA A 185 1.80 -1.23 -19.84
N VAL A 186 3.08 -1.62 -19.80
CA VAL A 186 3.95 -1.47 -18.64
C VAL A 186 4.31 0.01 -18.42
N GLN A 187 4.54 0.78 -19.48
CA GLN A 187 4.73 2.24 -19.36
C GLN A 187 3.51 2.92 -18.76
N SER A 188 2.31 2.54 -19.19
CA SER A 188 1.05 3.07 -18.64
C SER A 188 0.89 2.75 -17.16
N ALA A 189 1.13 1.49 -16.77
CA ALA A 189 1.10 1.08 -15.36
C ALA A 189 2.14 1.84 -14.53
N PHE A 190 3.39 1.91 -14.99
CA PHE A 190 4.45 2.65 -14.32
C PHE A 190 4.07 4.12 -14.12
N ASN A 191 3.50 4.77 -15.13
CA ASN A 191 3.05 6.15 -15.02
C ASN A 191 1.89 6.31 -14.03
N THR A 192 0.92 5.41 -14.02
CA THR A 192 -0.18 5.43 -13.05
C THR A 192 0.35 5.26 -11.64
N MET A 193 1.20 4.26 -11.40
CA MET A 193 1.85 4.02 -10.10
C MET A 193 2.67 5.24 -9.65
N LYS A 194 3.44 5.84 -10.55
CA LYS A 194 4.21 7.06 -10.30
C LYS A 194 3.34 8.21 -9.80
N TRP A 195 2.20 8.46 -10.44
CA TRP A 195 1.30 9.53 -10.01
C TRP A 195 0.57 9.22 -8.71
N ILE A 196 0.24 7.94 -8.44
CA ILE A 196 -0.28 7.51 -7.15
C ILE A 196 0.74 7.81 -6.04
N VAL A 197 2.02 7.45 -6.24
CA VAL A 197 3.09 7.72 -5.26
C VAL A 197 3.38 9.22 -5.12
N THR A 198 3.13 10.03 -6.13
CA THR A 198 3.36 11.47 -6.07
C THR A 198 2.20 12.22 -5.43
N ILE A 199 1.00 12.06 -5.98
CA ILE A 199 -0.19 12.82 -5.55
C ILE A 199 -0.91 12.09 -4.41
N GLY A 200 -1.14 10.79 -4.56
CA GLY A 200 -1.83 10.00 -3.57
C GLY A 200 -1.08 9.92 -2.23
N TRP A 201 0.25 9.79 -2.28
CA TRP A 201 1.05 9.74 -1.06
C TRP A 201 1.30 11.12 -0.42
N ALA A 202 1.13 12.23 -1.13
CA ALA A 202 1.23 13.57 -0.54
C ALA A 202 0.23 13.81 0.60
N ILE A 203 -0.85 13.03 0.64
CA ILE A 203 -1.87 13.07 1.70
C ILE A 203 -1.26 12.73 3.07
N TYR A 204 -0.34 11.77 3.15
CA TYR A 204 0.23 11.32 4.42
C TYR A 204 1.14 12.35 5.09
N PRO A 205 2.16 12.94 4.41
CA PRO A 205 2.94 14.02 5.01
C PRO A 205 2.11 15.28 5.29
N LEU A 206 1.05 15.56 4.51
CA LEU A 206 0.13 16.64 4.82
C LEU A 206 -0.61 16.38 6.15
N GLY A 207 -1.12 15.17 6.35
CA GLY A 207 -1.75 14.76 7.60
C GLY A 207 -0.77 14.78 8.78
N TYR A 208 0.46 14.32 8.57
CA TYR A 208 1.53 14.43 9.57
C TYR A 208 1.77 15.90 9.99
N PHE A 209 1.95 16.78 8.99
CA PHE A 209 2.17 18.21 9.25
C PHE A 209 1.01 18.82 10.05
N LEU A 210 -0.23 18.59 9.63
CA LEU A 210 -1.42 19.11 10.30
C LEU A 210 -1.62 18.50 11.69
N GLY A 211 -1.33 17.22 11.88
CA GLY A 211 -1.54 16.52 13.14
C GLY A 211 -0.49 16.81 14.21
N TYR A 212 0.76 16.99 13.82
CA TYR A 212 1.89 16.98 14.76
C TYR A 212 2.75 18.24 14.75
N MET A 213 2.64 19.11 13.73
CA MET A 213 3.51 20.29 13.60
C MET A 213 2.78 21.63 13.76
N THR A 214 1.46 21.68 13.66
CA THR A 214 0.68 22.93 13.75
C THR A 214 0.18 23.28 15.16
N GLY A 215 0.48 22.43 16.16
CA GLY A 215 0.13 22.67 17.56
C GLY A 215 -1.38 22.57 17.91
N GLY A 216 -2.24 22.32 16.95
CA GLY A 216 -3.70 22.27 17.15
C GLY A 216 -4.36 20.99 16.66
N GLY A 217 -3.61 20.14 16.00
CA GLY A 217 -4.09 18.86 15.45
C GLY A 217 -5.19 19.02 14.40
N ALA A 218 -5.07 18.33 13.28
CA ALA A 218 -6.25 18.10 12.46
C ALA A 218 -7.23 17.22 13.26
N ASP A 219 -8.51 17.47 13.07
CA ASP A 219 -9.58 16.67 13.65
C ASP A 219 -9.36 15.18 13.32
N ALA A 220 -9.33 14.33 14.36
CA ALA A 220 -9.00 12.90 14.21
C ALA A 220 -9.99 12.18 13.29
N ASP A 221 -11.25 12.58 13.28
CA ASP A 221 -12.29 12.01 12.41
C ASP A 221 -11.93 12.25 10.94
N THR A 222 -11.67 13.51 10.60
CA THR A 222 -11.31 13.93 9.25
C THR A 222 -10.02 13.24 8.79
N LEU A 223 -8.98 13.19 9.62
CA LEU A 223 -7.72 12.51 9.28
C LEU A 223 -7.92 11.01 9.02
N ASN A 224 -8.71 10.33 9.85
CA ASN A 224 -8.97 8.90 9.66
C ASN A 224 -9.74 8.64 8.36
N ILE A 225 -10.76 9.43 8.03
CA ILE A 225 -11.50 9.29 6.77
C ILE A 225 -10.57 9.51 5.58
N VAL A 226 -9.78 10.59 5.61
CA VAL A 226 -8.85 10.93 4.52
C VAL A 226 -7.80 9.83 4.32
N TYR A 227 -7.18 9.33 5.39
CA TYR A 227 -6.22 8.22 5.30
C TYR A 227 -6.86 6.92 4.83
N ASN A 228 -8.08 6.62 5.26
CA ASN A 228 -8.79 5.42 4.83
C ASN A 228 -9.08 5.47 3.33
N VAL A 229 -9.60 6.59 2.81
CA VAL A 229 -9.82 6.78 1.37
C VAL A 229 -8.50 6.77 0.59
N ALA A 230 -7.46 7.42 1.13
CA ALA A 230 -6.14 7.41 0.52
C ALA A 230 -5.58 5.98 0.39
N ASP A 231 -5.66 5.17 1.43
CA ASP A 231 -5.19 3.77 1.40
C ASP A 231 -5.96 2.93 0.38
N PHE A 232 -7.29 3.13 0.27
CA PHE A 232 -8.09 2.47 -0.76
C PHE A 232 -7.54 2.74 -2.16
N ILE A 233 -7.36 4.01 -2.51
CA ILE A 233 -6.87 4.43 -3.83
C ILE A 233 -5.41 4.01 -4.02
N ASN A 234 -4.57 4.30 -3.03
CA ASN A 234 -3.12 4.12 -3.13
C ASN A 234 -2.69 2.65 -3.09
N LYS A 235 -3.50 1.74 -2.57
CA LYS A 235 -3.20 0.31 -2.55
C LYS A 235 -3.95 -0.44 -3.64
N ILE A 236 -5.28 -0.39 -3.65
CA ILE A 236 -6.07 -1.12 -4.64
C ILE A 236 -5.86 -0.55 -6.04
N GLY A 237 -5.95 0.78 -6.22
CA GLY A 237 -5.72 1.44 -7.51
C GLY A 237 -4.31 1.19 -8.05
N PHE A 238 -3.30 1.20 -7.17
CA PHE A 238 -1.92 0.87 -7.52
C PHE A 238 -1.80 -0.57 -8.06
N CYS A 239 -2.36 -1.55 -7.34
CA CYS A 239 -2.32 -2.95 -7.75
C CYS A 239 -3.18 -3.23 -9.01
N LEU A 240 -4.29 -2.50 -9.22
CA LEU A 240 -5.08 -2.58 -10.46
C LEU A 240 -4.30 -2.09 -11.69
N ALA A 241 -3.45 -1.06 -11.55
CA ALA A 241 -2.58 -0.63 -12.64
C ALA A 241 -1.59 -1.74 -13.05
N ILE A 242 -1.05 -2.46 -12.08
CA ILE A 242 -0.17 -3.63 -12.32
C ILE A 242 -0.95 -4.76 -12.99
N TRP A 243 -2.14 -5.06 -12.49
CA TRP A 243 -3.01 -6.10 -13.05
C TRP A 243 -3.34 -5.83 -14.51
N ALA A 244 -3.70 -4.58 -14.86
CA ALA A 244 -4.00 -4.20 -16.23
C ALA A 244 -2.80 -4.42 -17.17
N ALA A 245 -1.57 -4.09 -16.74
CA ALA A 245 -0.38 -4.36 -17.53
C ALA A 245 -0.10 -5.87 -17.66
N ALA A 246 -0.22 -6.61 -16.55
CA ALA A 246 0.07 -8.04 -16.52
C ALA A 246 -0.86 -8.84 -17.43
N THR A 247 -2.16 -8.53 -17.42
CA THR A 247 -3.15 -9.21 -18.27
C THR A 247 -3.01 -8.83 -19.73
N THR A 248 -2.80 -7.54 -20.05
CA THR A 248 -2.54 -7.09 -21.43
C THR A 248 -1.30 -7.76 -22.03
N GLN A 249 -0.24 -7.98 -21.24
CA GLN A 249 0.97 -8.64 -21.71
C GLN A 249 0.82 -10.17 -21.77
N ALA A 250 -0.11 -10.76 -21.04
CA ALA A 250 -0.40 -12.19 -21.11
C ALA A 250 -1.23 -12.57 -22.33
N ASP A 251 -2.03 -11.63 -22.84
CA ASP A 251 -2.90 -11.83 -23.99
C ASP A 251 -2.20 -11.46 -25.34
N ALA A 252 -0.98 -10.90 -25.30
CA ALA A 252 -0.16 -10.51 -26.44
C ALA A 252 0.81 -11.62 -26.87
#